data_dd1b66e202b5077422a7cca3f48b0e9c
#
_entry.id   dd1b66e202b5077422a7cca3f48b0e9c
#
_cell.length_a   1.000
_cell.length_b   1.000
_cell.length_c   1.000
_cell.angle_alpha   90.00
_cell.angle_beta   90.00
_cell.angle_gamma   90.00
#
_symmetry.space_group_name_H-M   'P 1'
#
loop_
_entity.id
_entity.type
_entity.pdbx_description
1 polymer ?
#
loop_
_entity_poly.entity_id
_entity_poly.type
_entity_poly.pdbx_seq_one_letter_code
_entity_poly.pdbx_strand_id
1 'polypeptide(L)'
;MAIEHYRQYIRHLLSERAQRASRQTIAPEYEVQTVFDTEQDHYQLLYVGWRGNKRDFGCILHVDIKGGKIWIQHDGTEEGLANRLVEMGVPKHDIVLAFHEPEVREFTGFGIG
;
A
#
# COMPACT_ATOMS: atom_id res chain seq x y z
N MET A 1 0.10 16.92 13.12
CA MET A 1 1.09 16.87 12.03
C MET A 1 0.59 15.98 10.92
N ALA A 2 0.79 16.41 9.68
CA ALA A 2 0.31 15.66 8.51
C ALA A 2 0.87 14.24 8.45
N ILE A 3 2.14 14.07 8.81
CA ILE A 3 2.80 12.76 8.78
C ILE A 3 2.09 11.75 9.68
N GLU A 4 1.67 12.16 10.87
CA GLU A 4 0.95 11.26 11.77
C GLU A 4 -0.39 10.83 11.17
N HIS A 5 -1.10 11.75 10.53
CA HIS A 5 -2.34 11.42 9.83
C HIS A 5 -2.06 10.44 8.70
N TYR A 6 -0.97 10.64 7.96
CA TYR A 6 -0.61 9.76 6.86
C TYR A 6 -0.30 8.34 7.36
N ARG A 7 0.40 8.22 8.49
CA ARG A 7 0.66 6.91 9.11
C ARG A 7 -0.64 6.21 9.47
N GLN A 8 -1.58 6.94 10.07
CA GLN A 8 -2.88 6.40 10.45
C GLN A 8 -3.69 5.97 9.22
N TYR A 9 -3.71 6.78 8.18
CA TYR A 9 -4.44 6.45 6.95
C TYR A 9 -3.90 5.19 6.30
N ILE A 10 -2.58 5.10 6.18
CA ILE A 10 -1.94 3.93 5.57
C ILE A 10 -2.28 2.67 6.36
N ARG A 11 -2.08 2.71 7.67
CA ARG A 11 -2.39 1.54 8.52
C ARG A 11 -3.85 1.15 8.43
N HIS A 12 -4.74 2.13 8.42
CA HIS A 12 -6.17 1.88 8.31
C HIS A 12 -6.50 1.18 6.98
N LEU A 13 -6.01 1.72 5.88
CA LEU A 13 -6.32 1.19 4.56
C LEU A 13 -5.75 -0.21 4.34
N LEU A 14 -4.51 -0.44 4.78
CA LEU A 14 -3.90 -1.75 4.66
C LEU A 14 -4.58 -2.78 5.56
N SER A 15 -4.95 -2.39 6.78
CA SER A 15 -5.68 -3.27 7.69
C SER A 15 -7.06 -3.62 7.16
N GLU A 16 -7.77 -2.63 6.61
CA GLU A 16 -9.08 -2.84 5.99
C GLU A 16 -8.98 -3.83 4.83
N ARG A 17 -7.96 -3.64 3.98
CA ARG A 17 -7.73 -4.54 2.85
C ARG A 17 -7.40 -5.96 3.32
N ALA A 18 -6.60 -6.09 4.37
CA ALA A 18 -6.25 -7.38 4.94
C ALA A 18 -7.49 -8.11 5.46
N GLN A 19 -8.36 -7.40 6.16
CA GLN A 19 -9.61 -7.99 6.67
C GLN A 19 -10.52 -8.42 5.54
N ARG A 20 -10.62 -7.60 4.50
CA ARG A 20 -11.45 -7.93 3.33
C ARG A 20 -10.92 -9.16 2.61
N ALA A 21 -9.61 -9.24 2.42
CA ALA A 21 -8.97 -10.38 1.78
C ALA A 21 -9.20 -11.66 2.58
N SER A 22 -9.09 -11.59 3.90
CA SER A 22 -9.31 -12.74 4.78
C SER A 22 -10.74 -13.27 4.67
N ARG A 23 -11.72 -12.40 4.53
CA ARG A 23 -13.12 -12.80 4.39
C ARG A 23 -13.40 -13.41 3.03
N GLN A 24 -12.70 -12.98 1.99
CA GLN A 24 -12.93 -13.42 0.62
C GLN A 24 -12.12 -14.64 0.24
N THR A 25 -11.12 -14.97 1.05
CA THR A 25 -10.25 -16.11 0.76
C THR A 25 -11.02 -17.41 0.95
N ILE A 26 -11.12 -18.17 -0.14
CA ILE A 26 -11.77 -19.47 -0.13
C ILE A 26 -10.78 -20.56 0.29
N ALA A 27 -9.49 -20.33 -0.02
CA ALA A 27 -8.43 -21.30 0.26
C ALA A 27 -7.86 -21.05 1.66
N PRO A 28 -8.06 -21.98 2.60
CA PRO A 28 -7.56 -21.81 3.97
C PRO A 28 -6.04 -21.82 4.07
N GLU A 29 -5.34 -22.21 3.01
CA GLU A 29 -3.88 -22.24 2.95
C GLU A 29 -3.25 -20.86 2.80
N TYR A 30 -4.03 -19.82 2.54
CA TYR A 30 -3.53 -18.48 2.36
C TYR A 30 -3.76 -17.62 3.60
N GLU A 31 -2.78 -16.81 3.90
CA GLU A 31 -2.86 -15.84 5.00
C GLU A 31 -2.37 -14.49 4.48
N VAL A 32 -3.08 -13.44 4.84
CA VAL A 32 -2.69 -12.06 4.52
C VAL A 32 -2.13 -11.43 5.80
N GLN A 33 -0.97 -10.81 5.70
CA GLN A 33 -0.26 -10.24 6.83
C GLN A 33 0.04 -8.76 6.60
N THR A 34 -0.16 -7.94 7.63
CA THR A 34 0.30 -6.56 7.63
C THR A 34 1.65 -6.48 8.34
N VAL A 35 2.57 -5.73 7.76
CA VAL A 35 3.88 -5.48 8.36
C VAL A 35 4.08 -3.97 8.39
N PHE A 36 4.09 -3.40 9.60
CA PHE A 36 4.18 -1.96 9.80
C PHE A 36 5.42 -1.62 10.61
N ASP A 37 6.24 -0.72 10.07
CA ASP A 37 7.37 -0.15 10.76
C ASP A 37 7.14 1.36 10.87
N THR A 38 6.69 1.82 12.02
CA THR A 38 6.38 3.23 12.24
C THR A 38 7.61 4.07 12.54
N GLU A 39 8.74 3.45 12.80
CA GLU A 39 10.00 4.18 13.02
C GLU A 39 10.67 4.53 11.71
N GLN A 40 10.71 3.57 10.77
CA GLN A 40 11.33 3.77 9.46
C GLN A 40 10.30 4.14 8.39
N ASP A 41 9.01 4.08 8.74
CA ASP A 41 7.89 4.39 7.85
C ASP A 41 7.85 3.49 6.60
N HIS A 42 7.84 2.19 6.87
CA HIS A 42 7.62 1.16 5.85
C HIS A 42 6.37 0.38 6.20
N TYR A 43 5.46 0.22 5.23
CA TYR A 43 4.16 -0.41 5.45
C TYR A 43 3.90 -1.38 4.33
N GLN A 44 3.63 -2.64 4.68
CA GLN A 44 3.45 -3.69 3.69
C GLN A 44 2.22 -4.53 4.00
N LEU A 45 1.59 -5.02 2.93
CA LEU A 45 0.57 -6.04 2.98
C LEU A 45 1.09 -7.21 2.16
N LEU A 46 1.27 -8.34 2.82
CA LEU A 46 1.84 -9.54 2.22
C LEU A 46 0.81 -10.66 2.19
N TYR A 47 1.02 -11.62 1.30
CA TYR A 47 0.31 -12.90 1.38
C TYR A 47 1.32 -14.04 1.44
N VAL A 48 0.98 -15.06 2.22
CA VAL A 48 1.76 -16.28 2.34
C VAL A 48 0.81 -17.45 2.20
N GLY A 49 1.23 -18.48 1.49
CA GLY A 49 0.36 -19.64 1.32
C GLY A 49 0.96 -20.70 0.43
N TRP A 50 0.09 -21.62 0.05
CA TRP A 50 0.45 -22.73 -0.82
C TRP A 50 -0.58 -22.88 -1.92
N ARG A 51 -0.12 -23.17 -3.11
CA ARG A 51 -0.98 -23.50 -4.24
C ARG A 51 -0.66 -24.95 -4.63
N GLY A 52 -1.42 -25.88 -4.05
CA GLY A 52 -1.05 -27.28 -4.14
C GLY A 52 0.25 -27.54 -3.40
N ASN A 53 1.26 -28.00 -4.12
CA ASN A 53 2.58 -28.25 -3.55
C ASN A 53 3.56 -27.12 -3.82
N LYS A 54 3.10 -25.98 -4.34
CA LYS A 54 3.94 -24.83 -4.61
C LYS A 54 3.74 -23.76 -3.54
N ARG A 55 4.85 -23.27 -3.01
CA ARG A 55 4.83 -22.13 -2.10
C ARG A 55 4.43 -20.88 -2.89
N ASP A 56 3.47 -20.13 -2.36
CA ASP A 56 3.02 -18.88 -2.96
C ASP A 56 3.19 -17.77 -1.93
N PHE A 57 3.99 -16.76 -2.29
CA PHE A 57 4.37 -15.69 -1.38
C PHE A 57 4.57 -14.41 -2.18
N GLY A 58 4.04 -13.30 -1.68
CA GLY A 58 4.25 -12.04 -2.38
C GLY A 58 3.78 -10.83 -1.60
N CYS A 59 4.00 -9.67 -2.21
CA CYS A 59 3.59 -8.39 -1.67
C CYS A 59 2.40 -7.86 -2.46
N ILE A 60 1.33 -7.49 -1.74
CA ILE A 60 0.16 -6.89 -2.36
C ILE A 60 0.32 -5.37 -2.43
N LEU A 61 0.79 -4.78 -1.34
CA LEU A 61 0.98 -3.34 -1.22
C LEU A 61 2.27 -3.05 -0.47
N HIS A 62 3.02 -2.06 -0.94
CA HIS A 62 4.19 -1.56 -0.22
C HIS A 62 4.18 -0.05 -0.31
N VAL A 63 4.15 0.60 0.85
CA VAL A 63 4.04 2.05 0.97
C VAL A 63 5.08 2.56 1.96
N ASP A 64 5.76 3.63 1.61
CA ASP A 64 6.72 4.30 2.48
C ASP A 64 6.29 5.74 2.70
N ILE A 65 6.76 6.34 3.79
CA ILE A 65 6.67 7.79 3.98
C ILE A 65 8.09 8.33 3.94
N LYS A 66 8.34 9.25 3.02
CA LYS A 66 9.64 9.88 2.82
C LYS A 66 9.46 11.36 2.52
N GLY A 67 10.20 12.21 3.24
CA GLY A 67 10.17 13.64 2.99
C GLY A 67 8.79 14.25 3.10
N GLY A 68 7.96 13.74 4.00
CA GLY A 68 6.60 14.25 4.21
C GLY A 68 5.59 13.79 3.17
N LYS A 69 5.96 12.86 2.30
CA LYS A 69 5.09 12.37 1.23
C LYS A 69 4.91 10.87 1.34
N ILE A 70 3.78 10.39 0.80
CA ILE A 70 3.46 8.97 0.74
C ILE A 70 3.99 8.41 -0.59
N TRP A 71 4.89 7.44 -0.50
CA TRP A 71 5.49 6.79 -1.67
C TRP A 71 4.89 5.41 -1.84
N ILE A 72 4.05 5.24 -2.86
CA ILE A 72 3.48 3.93 -3.18
C ILE A 72 4.49 3.19 -4.06
N GLN A 73 5.19 2.25 -3.44
CA GLN A 73 6.25 1.49 -4.12
C GLN A 73 5.66 0.36 -4.98
N HIS A 74 4.57 -0.23 -4.51
CA HIS A 74 3.89 -1.31 -5.20
C HIS A 74 2.42 -1.32 -4.83
N ASP A 75 1.55 -1.49 -5.81
CA ASP A 75 0.11 -1.59 -5.60
C ASP A 75 -0.48 -2.65 -6.52
N GLY A 76 -0.79 -3.81 -5.96
CA GLY A 76 -1.41 -4.92 -6.68
C GLY A 76 -2.92 -4.91 -6.63
N THR A 77 -3.55 -3.83 -6.14
CA THR A 77 -5.01 -3.74 -6.05
C THR A 77 -5.59 -3.10 -7.31
N GLU A 78 -6.84 -3.48 -7.65
CA GLU A 78 -7.53 -2.90 -8.80
C GLU A 78 -8.03 -1.49 -8.52
N GLU A 79 -8.53 -1.26 -7.31
CA GLU A 79 -9.09 0.05 -6.97
C GLU A 79 -8.04 1.15 -6.83
N GLY A 80 -6.81 0.79 -6.50
CA GLY A 80 -5.71 1.72 -6.34
C GLY A 80 -5.72 2.43 -4.99
N LEU A 81 -4.61 2.31 -4.25
CA LEU A 81 -4.48 2.93 -2.94
C LEU A 81 -4.48 4.45 -3.03
N ALA A 82 -3.89 5.01 -4.09
CA ALA A 82 -3.79 6.46 -4.27
C ALA A 82 -5.17 7.12 -4.25
N ASN A 83 -6.14 6.52 -4.92
CA ASN A 83 -7.50 7.07 -4.96
C ASN A 83 -8.14 7.09 -3.57
N ARG A 84 -7.93 6.04 -2.79
CA ARG A 84 -8.45 5.97 -1.42
C ARG A 84 -7.83 7.04 -0.54
N LEU A 85 -6.53 7.27 -0.69
CA LEU A 85 -5.84 8.33 0.06
C LEU A 85 -6.37 9.71 -0.30
N VAL A 86 -6.62 9.96 -1.58
CA VAL A 86 -7.21 11.23 -2.02
C VAL A 86 -8.60 11.43 -1.41
N GLU A 87 -9.41 10.39 -1.36
CA GLU A 87 -10.73 10.44 -0.73
C GLU A 87 -10.64 10.78 0.76
N MET A 88 -9.57 10.39 1.41
CA MET A 88 -9.34 10.69 2.83
C MET A 88 -8.77 12.09 3.08
N GLY A 89 -8.51 12.83 2.01
CA GLY A 89 -8.06 14.21 2.09
C GLY A 89 -6.57 14.43 1.87
N VAL A 90 -5.84 13.41 1.43
CA VAL A 90 -4.41 13.58 1.12
C VAL A 90 -4.27 14.30 -0.22
N PRO A 91 -3.52 15.43 -0.25
CA PRO A 91 -3.30 16.12 -1.53
C PRO A 91 -2.53 15.22 -2.51
N LYS A 92 -2.90 15.29 -3.78
CA LYS A 92 -2.25 14.47 -4.80
C LYS A 92 -0.74 14.67 -4.87
N HIS A 93 -0.27 15.91 -4.64
CA HIS A 93 1.17 16.19 -4.70
C HIS A 93 1.95 15.56 -3.55
N ASP A 94 1.28 15.08 -2.51
CA ASP A 94 1.90 14.35 -1.41
C ASP A 94 1.89 12.84 -1.61
N ILE A 95 1.37 12.38 -2.74
CA ILE A 95 1.34 10.95 -3.09
C ILE A 95 2.22 10.73 -4.31
N VAL A 96 3.27 9.94 -4.16
CA VAL A 96 4.17 9.62 -5.26
C VAL A 96 3.91 8.20 -5.72
N LEU A 97 3.59 8.02 -7.00
CA LEU A 97 3.44 6.69 -7.59
C LEU A 97 4.83 6.19 -7.97
N ALA A 98 5.54 5.65 -6.97
CA ALA A 98 6.96 5.34 -7.09
C ALA A 98 7.25 4.16 -8.03
N PHE A 99 6.22 3.38 -8.38
CA PHE A 99 6.35 2.28 -9.34
C PHE A 99 6.41 2.78 -10.80
N HIS A 100 6.18 4.07 -11.04
CA HIS A 100 6.42 4.71 -12.33
C HIS A 100 7.83 5.28 -12.38
N GLU A 101 8.44 5.27 -13.55
CA GLU A 101 9.73 5.88 -13.77
C GLU A 101 9.68 7.39 -13.43
N PRO A 102 10.76 7.95 -12.87
CA PRO A 102 10.74 9.36 -12.48
C PRO A 102 10.29 10.33 -13.58
N GLU A 103 10.68 10.07 -14.83
CA GLU A 103 10.34 10.94 -15.96
C GLU A 103 8.84 10.94 -16.29
N VAL A 104 8.14 9.88 -15.89
CA VAL A 104 6.70 9.71 -16.17
C VAL A 104 5.85 10.33 -15.07
N ARG A 105 6.42 10.49 -13.88
CA ARG A 105 5.64 10.93 -12.70
C ARG A 105 4.96 12.27 -12.90
N GLU A 106 5.57 13.20 -13.63
CA GLU A 106 4.97 14.52 -13.85
C GLU A 106 3.67 14.46 -14.65
N PHE A 107 3.44 13.38 -15.37
CA PHE A 107 2.23 13.20 -16.17
C PHE A 107 1.11 12.47 -15.43
N THR A 108 1.35 12.03 -14.21
CA THR A 108 0.37 11.23 -13.46
C THR A 108 -0.69 12.09 -12.76
N GLY A 109 -0.41 13.35 -12.53
CA GLY A 109 -1.26 14.21 -11.71
C GLY A 109 -0.95 14.09 -10.21
N PHE A 110 -0.07 13.17 -9.83
CA PHE A 110 0.36 12.98 -8.46
C PHE A 110 1.74 13.60 -8.24
N GLY A 111 2.33 13.39 -7.05
CA GLY A 111 3.63 13.94 -6.74
C GLY A 111 4.74 13.37 -7.60
N ILE A 112 5.81 14.13 -7.74
CA ILE A 112 6.95 13.72 -8.57
C ILE A 112 8.14 13.22 -7.74
N GLY A 113 8.11 13.42 -6.44
CA GLY A 113 9.18 12.97 -5.55
C GLY A 113 9.74 14.01 -4.64
#